data_76b5a0b394aaf92ed291489c540b6c87
#
_entry.id   76b5a0b394aaf92ed291489c540b6c87
#
_cell.length_a   1.000
_cell.length_b   1.000
_cell.length_c   1.000
_cell.angle_alpha   90.00
_cell.angle_beta   90.00
_cell.angle_gamma   90.00
#
_symmetry.space_group_name_H-M   'P 1'
#
loop_
_entity.id
_entity.type
_entity.pdbx_description
1 polymer ?
#
loop_
_entity_poly.entity_id
_entity_poly.type
_entity_poly.pdbx_seq_one_letter_code
_entity_poly.pdbx_strand_id
1 'polypeptide(L)'
;MSNMLEKARKYETEKIAATDPQTKPLFHVSAPTGWINDPNGFSFYDGQIHLFYQYHPYNREWGPMHWGHSVTCDMIQWEQLPAALAPDEEYDKAGCFSGSAIEADGKHVLVYTGVTRIKQPDGSEQDRQNQCIAFGLSLIHI
;
A
#
# COMPACT_ATOMS: atom_id res chain seq x y z
N MET A 1 9.23 -10.20 8.56
CA MET A 1 8.09 -9.73 7.75
C MET A 1 6.84 -9.88 8.60
N SER A 2 5.94 -8.91 8.57
CA SER A 2 4.75 -8.95 9.39
C SER A 2 3.72 -9.96 8.88
N ASN A 3 2.89 -10.48 9.76
CA ASN A 3 1.91 -11.53 9.43
C ASN A 3 0.83 -11.01 8.46
N MET A 4 0.40 -9.74 8.60
CA MET A 4 -0.66 -9.16 7.75
C MET A 4 -0.13 -8.83 6.35
N LEU A 5 1.10 -8.33 6.24
CA LEU A 5 1.72 -8.07 4.94
C LEU A 5 1.96 -9.36 4.16
N GLU A 6 2.44 -10.42 4.79
CA GLU A 6 2.58 -11.74 4.17
C GLU A 6 1.25 -12.30 3.69
N LYS A 7 0.20 -12.15 4.52
CA LYS A 7 -1.16 -12.57 4.17
C LYS A 7 -1.68 -11.81 2.96
N ALA A 8 -1.48 -10.50 2.88
CA ALA A 8 -1.88 -9.68 1.74
C ALA A 8 -1.17 -10.13 0.47
N ARG A 9 0.16 -10.27 0.50
CA ARG A 9 0.98 -10.70 -0.65
C ARG A 9 0.63 -12.11 -1.14
N LYS A 10 0.36 -13.02 -0.23
CA LYS A 10 -0.11 -14.37 -0.58
C LYS A 10 -1.47 -14.31 -1.30
N TYR A 11 -2.40 -13.55 -0.74
CA TYR A 11 -3.72 -13.36 -1.35
C TYR A 11 -3.63 -12.74 -2.75
N GLU A 12 -2.80 -11.71 -2.92
CA GLU A 12 -2.52 -11.10 -4.23
C GLU A 12 -2.04 -12.15 -5.24
N THR A 13 -1.03 -12.93 -4.89
CA THR A 13 -0.45 -13.97 -5.76
C THR A 13 -1.51 -14.96 -6.22
N GLU A 14 -2.34 -15.46 -5.30
CA GLU A 14 -3.40 -16.42 -5.61
C GLU A 14 -4.48 -15.81 -6.53
N LYS A 15 -4.87 -14.57 -6.28
CA LYS A 15 -5.92 -13.89 -7.07
C LYS A 15 -5.44 -13.42 -8.42
N ILE A 16 -4.22 -12.90 -8.53
CA ILE A 16 -3.62 -12.51 -9.81
C ILE A 16 -3.54 -13.71 -10.74
N ALA A 17 -3.10 -14.86 -10.24
CA ALA A 17 -3.02 -16.10 -11.02
C ALA A 17 -4.38 -16.58 -11.54
N ALA A 18 -5.46 -16.21 -10.85
CA ALA A 18 -6.84 -16.58 -11.22
C ALA A 18 -7.57 -15.53 -12.09
N THR A 19 -6.92 -14.35 -12.33
CA THR A 19 -7.54 -13.23 -13.06
C THR A 19 -7.10 -13.26 -14.53
N ASP A 20 -8.06 -13.13 -15.45
CA ASP A 20 -7.75 -12.95 -16.87
C ASP A 20 -7.03 -11.62 -17.10
N PRO A 21 -5.78 -11.63 -17.60
CA PRO A 21 -5.02 -10.40 -17.85
C PRO A 21 -5.72 -9.42 -18.79
N GLN A 22 -6.57 -9.90 -19.70
CA GLN A 22 -7.30 -9.04 -20.65
C GLN A 22 -8.36 -8.16 -19.99
N THR A 23 -8.72 -8.44 -18.73
CA THR A 23 -9.67 -7.61 -17.98
C THR A 23 -9.04 -6.36 -17.37
N LYS A 24 -7.72 -6.23 -17.42
CA LYS A 24 -6.98 -5.08 -16.87
C LYS A 24 -6.70 -4.02 -17.93
N PRO A 25 -6.69 -2.74 -17.55
CA PRO A 25 -6.23 -1.67 -18.43
C PRO A 25 -4.78 -1.88 -18.89
N LEU A 26 -4.48 -1.52 -20.14
CA LEU A 26 -3.14 -1.72 -20.71
C LEU A 26 -2.11 -0.69 -20.19
N PHE A 27 -2.57 0.52 -19.85
CA PHE A 27 -1.68 1.65 -19.50
C PHE A 27 -2.18 2.49 -18.32
N HIS A 28 -3.23 2.08 -17.62
CA HIS A 28 -3.67 2.71 -16.39
C HIS A 28 -3.26 1.86 -15.18
N VAL A 29 -2.83 2.51 -14.11
CA VAL A 29 -2.63 1.82 -12.83
C VAL A 29 -3.97 1.30 -12.33
N SER A 30 -4.00 0.04 -11.99
CA SER A 30 -5.15 -0.62 -11.38
C SER A 30 -4.69 -1.51 -10.24
N ALA A 31 -5.50 -1.68 -9.22
CA ALA A 31 -5.18 -2.63 -8.15
C ALA A 31 -5.04 -4.05 -8.72
N PRO A 32 -4.12 -4.86 -8.18
CA PRO A 32 -4.02 -6.27 -8.56
C PRO A 32 -5.30 -7.04 -8.22
N THR A 33 -5.93 -6.68 -7.11
CA THR A 33 -7.19 -7.23 -6.59
C THR A 33 -7.94 -6.15 -5.80
N GLY A 34 -9.17 -6.40 -5.41
CA GLY A 34 -9.88 -5.64 -4.38
C GLY A 34 -10.17 -4.17 -4.71
N TRP A 35 -9.88 -3.29 -3.75
CA TRP A 35 -10.19 -1.87 -3.76
C TRP A 35 -8.94 -1.00 -3.92
N ILE A 36 -9.05 0.08 -4.68
CA ILE A 36 -8.04 1.14 -4.84
C ILE A 36 -8.68 2.52 -4.72
N ASN A 37 -7.98 3.46 -4.07
CA ASN A 37 -8.34 4.88 -4.06
C ASN A 37 -7.08 5.77 -4.13
N ASP A 38 -6.84 6.67 -3.21
CA ASP A 38 -5.85 7.75 -3.29
C ASP A 38 -4.45 7.30 -3.73
N PRO A 39 -3.84 7.98 -4.71
CA PRO A 39 -2.41 7.80 -4.99
C PRO A 39 -1.57 8.31 -3.82
N ASN A 40 -0.51 7.59 -3.49
CA ASN A 40 0.43 7.90 -2.42
C ASN A 40 1.87 7.80 -2.91
N GLY A 41 2.78 8.45 -2.21
CA GLY A 41 4.20 8.21 -2.33
C GLY A 41 4.76 8.24 -3.75
N PHE A 42 4.21 9.12 -4.64
CA PHE A 42 4.74 9.27 -5.99
C PHE A 42 6.17 9.80 -5.91
N SER A 43 7.15 9.00 -6.32
CA SER A 43 8.56 9.28 -6.10
C SER A 43 9.45 8.61 -7.15
N PHE A 44 10.68 9.12 -7.27
CA PHE A 44 11.71 8.47 -8.06
C PHE A 44 12.73 7.80 -7.12
N TYR A 45 13.00 6.52 -7.32
CA TYR A 45 13.98 5.77 -6.52
C TYR A 45 14.53 4.61 -7.34
N ASP A 46 15.83 4.33 -7.21
CA ASP A 46 16.54 3.23 -7.89
C ASP A 46 16.26 3.14 -9.40
N GLY A 47 16.25 4.30 -10.08
CA GLY A 47 16.07 4.40 -11.52
C GLY A 47 14.62 4.23 -12.02
N GLN A 48 13.64 4.11 -11.14
CA GLN A 48 12.23 3.93 -11.49
C GLN A 48 11.34 4.97 -10.82
N ILE A 49 10.20 5.23 -11.42
CA ILE A 49 9.11 6.00 -10.81
C ILE A 49 8.24 5.03 -10.04
N HIS A 50 8.02 5.32 -8.78
CA HIS A 50 7.18 4.55 -7.88
C HIS A 50 5.86 5.26 -7.65
N LEU A 51 4.78 4.51 -7.67
CA LEU A 51 3.46 4.94 -7.27
C LEU A 51 2.91 3.94 -6.26
N PHE A 52 2.67 4.42 -5.06
CA PHE A 52 1.89 3.70 -4.05
C PHE A 52 0.44 4.19 -4.11
N TYR A 53 -0.48 3.45 -3.50
CA TYR A 53 -1.88 3.84 -3.46
C TYR A 53 -2.58 3.18 -2.27
N GLN A 54 -3.65 3.80 -1.80
CA GLN A 54 -4.56 3.21 -0.82
C GLN A 54 -5.18 1.94 -1.40
N TYR A 55 -5.12 0.86 -0.63
CA TYR A 55 -5.41 -0.46 -1.14
C TYR A 55 -6.06 -1.37 -0.09
N HIS A 56 -7.15 -2.03 -0.45
CA HIS A 56 -7.70 -3.12 0.34
C HIS A 56 -7.76 -4.40 -0.52
N PRO A 57 -6.89 -5.40 -0.28
CA PRO A 57 -6.71 -6.53 -1.20
C PRO A 57 -7.88 -7.51 -1.24
N TYR A 58 -8.67 -7.62 -0.18
CA TYR A 58 -9.52 -8.79 0.05
C TYR A 58 -10.90 -8.74 -0.60
N ASN A 59 -11.44 -7.54 -0.85
CA ASN A 59 -12.74 -7.35 -1.50
C ASN A 59 -12.83 -5.97 -2.17
N ARG A 60 -13.96 -5.69 -2.84
CA ARG A 60 -14.20 -4.43 -3.58
C ARG A 60 -14.84 -3.34 -2.71
N GLU A 61 -14.65 -3.41 -1.42
CA GLU A 61 -15.15 -2.44 -0.45
C GLU A 61 -13.98 -1.78 0.25
N TRP A 62 -14.21 -0.56 0.72
CA TRP A 62 -13.27 0.12 1.59
C TRP A 62 -13.09 -0.68 2.89
N GLY A 63 -11.88 -0.86 3.32
CA GLY A 63 -11.54 -1.64 4.52
C GLY A 63 -10.24 -1.17 5.15
N PRO A 64 -9.66 -1.93 6.07
CA PRO A 64 -8.35 -1.57 6.64
C PRO A 64 -7.31 -1.40 5.52
N MET A 65 -6.90 -0.14 5.31
CA MET A 65 -6.04 0.23 4.19
C MET A 65 -4.64 -0.32 4.33
N HIS A 66 -4.18 -0.89 3.23
CA HIS A 66 -2.80 -1.22 2.91
C HIS A 66 -2.24 -0.17 1.95
N TRP A 67 -0.98 -0.24 1.62
CA TRP A 67 -0.43 0.41 0.44
C TRP A 67 -0.12 -0.61 -0.64
N GLY A 68 -0.79 -0.49 -1.78
CA GLY A 68 -0.40 -1.16 -3.01
C GLY A 68 0.79 -0.44 -3.63
N HIS A 69 1.47 -1.07 -4.60
CA HIS A 69 2.70 -0.56 -5.17
C HIS A 69 2.79 -0.90 -6.66
N SER A 70 3.13 0.08 -7.46
CA SER A 70 3.46 -0.07 -8.88
C SER A 70 4.68 0.75 -9.24
N VAL A 71 5.43 0.30 -10.25
CA VAL A 71 6.61 1.00 -10.76
C VAL A 71 6.55 1.16 -12.27
N THR A 72 7.26 2.16 -12.78
CA THR A 72 7.37 2.40 -14.21
C THR A 72 8.67 3.13 -14.56
N CYS A 73 9.13 2.94 -15.80
CA CYS A 73 10.22 3.73 -16.38
C CYS A 73 9.73 4.78 -17.40
N ASP A 74 8.48 4.70 -17.85
CA ASP A 74 7.94 5.53 -18.95
C ASP A 74 6.59 6.19 -18.64
N MET A 75 6.02 5.94 -17.45
CA MET A 75 4.70 6.41 -17.00
C MET A 75 3.51 5.90 -17.84
N ILE A 76 3.74 4.96 -18.75
CA ILE A 76 2.74 4.36 -19.62
C ILE A 76 2.52 2.90 -19.23
N GLN A 77 3.62 2.14 -19.14
CA GLN A 77 3.58 0.74 -18.73
C GLN A 77 3.95 0.64 -17.25
N TRP A 78 3.07 0.05 -16.48
CA TRP A 78 3.22 -0.10 -15.04
C TRP A 78 3.39 -1.57 -14.66
N GLU A 79 4.45 -1.84 -13.94
CA GLU A 79 4.68 -3.13 -13.31
C GLU A 79 4.07 -3.12 -11.91
N GLN A 80 3.26 -4.14 -11.63
CA GLN A 80 2.67 -4.33 -10.31
C GLN A 80 3.67 -5.03 -9.40
N LEU A 81 3.98 -4.40 -8.28
CA LEU A 81 4.75 -5.00 -7.20
C LEU A 81 3.83 -5.47 -6.05
N PRO A 82 4.31 -6.37 -5.18
CA PRO A 82 3.55 -6.77 -4.01
C PRO A 82 3.22 -5.59 -3.08
N ALA A 83 2.15 -5.71 -2.31
CA ALA A 83 1.77 -4.72 -1.31
C ALA A 83 2.96 -4.25 -0.47
N ALA A 84 3.11 -2.94 -0.31
CA ALA A 84 4.23 -2.31 0.38
C ALA A 84 4.01 -2.24 1.90
N LEU A 85 2.81 -1.83 2.33
CA LEU A 85 2.45 -1.69 3.74
C LEU A 85 1.15 -2.43 4.04
N ALA A 86 1.05 -2.94 5.26
CA ALA A 86 -0.16 -3.52 5.81
C ALA A 86 -0.38 -2.96 7.24
N PRO A 87 -1.61 -2.98 7.77
CA PRO A 87 -1.90 -2.52 9.13
C PRO A 87 -1.48 -3.55 10.17
N ASP A 88 -0.18 -3.64 10.42
CA ASP A 88 0.46 -4.68 11.21
C ASP A 88 0.79 -4.28 12.65
N GLU A 89 0.98 -2.99 12.85
CA GLU A 89 1.52 -2.45 14.08
C GLU A 89 0.41 -1.87 14.98
N GLU A 90 0.69 -1.76 16.27
CA GLU A 90 -0.27 -1.22 17.24
C GLU A 90 -0.73 0.21 16.88
N TYR A 91 0.11 0.98 16.18
CA TYR A 91 -0.18 2.36 15.81
C TYR A 91 -0.89 2.51 14.46
N ASP A 92 -1.10 1.42 13.70
CA ASP A 92 -1.78 1.46 12.39
C ASP A 92 -2.84 0.35 12.19
N LYS A 93 -3.26 -0.33 13.24
CA LYS A 93 -4.22 -1.44 13.20
C LYS A 93 -5.53 -1.17 12.44
N ALA A 94 -5.96 0.07 12.37
CA ALA A 94 -7.16 0.45 11.63
C ALA A 94 -6.88 0.81 10.16
N GLY A 95 -5.60 0.96 9.79
CA GLY A 95 -5.18 1.17 8.41
C GLY A 95 -3.90 2.00 8.28
N CYS A 96 -3.19 1.77 7.18
CA CYS A 96 -2.11 2.61 6.68
C CYS A 96 -2.72 3.64 5.72
N PHE A 97 -2.99 4.86 6.22
CA PHE A 97 -3.63 5.92 5.42
C PHE A 97 -2.61 6.70 4.59
N SER A 98 -3.10 7.69 3.85
CA SER A 98 -2.34 8.41 2.85
C SER A 98 -1.06 9.07 3.39
N GLY A 99 -0.12 9.25 2.48
CA GLY A 99 1.18 9.81 2.77
C GLY A 99 2.04 10.01 1.53
N SER A 100 3.33 10.16 1.72
CA SER A 100 4.31 10.46 0.68
C SER A 100 5.52 9.54 0.74
N ALA A 101 6.37 9.62 -0.28
CA ALA A 101 7.65 8.92 -0.31
C ALA A 101 8.75 9.82 -0.85
N ILE A 102 9.98 9.58 -0.41
CA ILE A 102 11.17 10.31 -0.85
C ILE A 102 12.39 9.39 -0.78
N GLU A 103 13.37 9.64 -1.65
CA GLU A 103 14.70 9.11 -1.44
C GLU A 103 15.45 9.95 -0.42
N ALA A 104 16.01 9.29 0.59
CA ALA A 104 16.86 9.90 1.58
C ALA A 104 18.00 8.94 1.99
N ASP A 105 19.23 9.38 1.90
CA ASP A 105 20.42 8.60 2.24
C ASP A 105 20.47 7.21 1.55
N GLY A 106 20.09 7.14 0.28
CA GLY A 106 20.07 5.92 -0.51
C GLY A 106 18.97 4.93 -0.11
N LYS A 107 17.98 5.37 0.65
CA LYS A 107 16.82 4.57 1.06
C LYS A 107 15.53 5.17 0.49
N HIS A 108 14.60 4.32 0.15
CA HIS A 108 13.24 4.74 -0.12
C HIS A 108 12.49 4.90 1.20
N VAL A 109 12.14 6.13 1.55
CA VAL A 109 11.47 6.47 2.81
C VAL A 109 10.02 6.73 2.53
N LEU A 110 9.13 5.92 3.13
CA LEU A 110 7.69 6.10 3.08
C LEU A 110 7.23 6.76 4.37
N VAL A 111 6.53 7.88 4.25
CA VAL A 111 5.96 8.62 5.38
C VAL A 111 4.46 8.54 5.24
N TYR A 112 3.78 7.88 6.18
CA TYR A 112 2.35 7.58 6.08
C TYR A 112 1.61 7.85 7.39
N THR A 113 0.30 7.86 7.34
CA THR A 113 -0.56 8.02 8.51
C THR A 113 -1.04 6.66 8.99
N GLY A 114 -0.52 6.20 10.13
CA GLY A 114 -1.04 5.03 10.83
C GLY A 114 -2.28 5.40 11.65
N VAL A 115 -3.34 4.62 11.52
CA VAL A 115 -4.62 4.87 12.19
C VAL A 115 -4.94 3.76 13.17
N THR A 116 -5.35 4.16 14.39
CA THR A 116 -5.90 3.27 15.40
C THR A 116 -7.26 3.77 15.87
N ARG A 117 -8.10 2.90 16.41
CA ARG A 117 -9.39 3.27 16.99
C ARG A 117 -9.32 3.23 18.50
N ILE A 118 -9.73 4.30 19.13
CA ILE A 118 -9.77 4.45 20.58
C ILE A 118 -11.24 4.49 21.02
N LYS A 119 -11.63 3.60 21.92
CA LYS A 119 -12.94 3.66 22.57
C LYS A 119 -12.98 4.80 23.57
N GLN A 120 -13.99 5.64 23.44
CA GLN A 120 -14.26 6.73 24.36
C GLN A 120 -15.11 6.26 25.56
N PRO A 121 -15.12 7.00 26.68
CA PRO A 121 -15.93 6.63 27.86
C PRO A 121 -17.44 6.55 27.59
N ASP A 122 -17.93 7.22 26.56
CA ASP A 122 -19.34 7.19 26.11
C ASP A 122 -19.66 6.00 25.19
N GLY A 123 -18.67 5.13 24.92
CA GLY A 123 -18.81 3.97 24.06
C GLY A 123 -18.60 4.24 22.56
N SER A 124 -18.41 5.50 22.17
CA SER A 124 -18.04 5.85 20.78
C SER A 124 -16.61 5.43 20.46
N GLU A 125 -16.31 5.31 19.17
CA GLU A 125 -14.94 5.10 18.68
C GLU A 125 -14.43 6.36 17.99
N GLN A 126 -13.19 6.72 18.25
CA GLN A 126 -12.50 7.85 17.63
C GLN A 126 -11.20 7.36 16.99
N ASP A 127 -10.96 7.79 15.76
CA ASP A 127 -9.70 7.53 15.07
C ASP A 127 -8.59 8.40 15.68
N ARG A 128 -7.48 7.73 16.04
CA ARG A 128 -6.22 8.37 16.39
C ARG A 128 -5.26 8.18 15.22
N GLN A 129 -4.73 9.28 14.73
CA GLN A 129 -3.77 9.31 13.63
C GLN A 129 -2.36 9.56 14.17
N ASN A 130 -1.41 8.78 13.67
CA ASN A 130 0.01 8.89 14.00
C ASN A 130 0.81 9.06 12.71
N GLN A 131 1.84 9.91 12.73
CA GLN A 131 2.80 9.95 11.62
C GLN A 131 3.76 8.78 11.76
N CYS A 132 3.83 7.96 10.71
CA CYS A 132 4.64 6.75 10.67
C CYS A 132 5.67 6.82 9.53
N ILE A 133 6.79 6.11 9.72
CA ILE A 133 7.85 6.04 8.71
C ILE A 133 8.22 4.57 8.50
N ALA A 134 8.31 4.17 7.23
CA ALA A 134 8.86 2.89 6.82
C ALA A 134 10.03 3.09 5.86
N PHE A 135 11.00 2.18 5.90
CA PHE A 135 12.20 2.24 5.07
C PHE A 135 12.24 1.05 4.12
N GLY A 136 12.30 1.34 2.82
CA GLY A 136 12.62 0.36 1.79
C GLY A 136 14.13 0.20 1.65
N LEU A 137 14.62 -1.03 1.80
CA LEU A 137 16.03 -1.37 1.61
C LEU A 137 16.31 -1.93 0.22
N SER A 138 15.27 -2.30 -0.53
CA SER A 138 15.30 -2.77 -1.91
C SER A 138 13.90 -2.74 -2.51
N LEU A 139 13.77 -2.91 -3.83
CA LEU A 139 12.47 -2.98 -4.53
C LEU A 139 11.53 -4.09 -4.02
N ILE A 140 12.04 -5.04 -3.25
CA ILE A 140 11.32 -6.24 -2.81
C ILE A 140 11.08 -6.26 -1.29
N HIS A 141 11.81 -5.44 -0.51
CA HIS A 141 11.78 -5.47 0.96
C HIS A 141 11.56 -4.06 1.50
N ILE A 142 10.35 -3.79 1.89
CA ILE A 142 9.99 -2.63 2.72
C ILE A 142 9.71 -3.12 4.12
#